data_6039cedcc857081f6a5c4e1025925c8b
#
_entry.id   6039cedcc857081f6a5c4e1025925c8b
#
_cell.length_a   1.000
_cell.length_b   1.000
_cell.length_c   1.000
_cell.angle_alpha   90.00
_cell.angle_beta   90.00
_cell.angle_gamma   90.00
#
_symmetry.space_group_name_H-M   'P 1'
#
loop_
_entity.id
_entity.type
_entity.pdbx_description
1 polymer ?
#
loop_
_entity_poly.entity_id
_entity_poly.type
_entity_poly.pdbx_seq_one_letter_code
_entity_poly.pdbx_strand_id
1 'polypeptide(L)'
;HGMNAAIDSLMSQYHRQLWEQYRLFGLEYGTGQELEQEFSEFLEPYLEAENWYPMDLKKVEKTELVSLTDRNGQILEDQILDYMRYGLLNVRWEELSEEEAGELLRSVREAAAVEEVAEQYEGHSGEALKLEKCLESIDRCLNQQKQQWEEGGKMLEDLNGDAFIRRGQQVIRQLERVPSLVERYEEEAEALGEKLAASRNFYKQKRSDISGQIASCLEEEMAVYETYISRDGERRKEVEGLKEASSNNCQYVQNTIEEAREVQEFIDQWEPDEDGEEELDEEELWEPVIRKWDQYPHLTIGVRFGVEDQEKGDLLEQVKTMLSGKLLPLVLPEGRQASGRRPDLSGAPSVLISRDEKQSAASLLERLMIGEYILRFFNRYDEKRKDPGSCDYEMEYILFGYGGDQENLEEMALRLLTLRQGMNLIHIFSDSQKREAARNLAAAIVGGIGILPLTGVVAFLIMGVWALGEAFWDVRALFDGGKIPLVKTRDSWQLSLENLLDLGKKGALSQEGKAESSGLDYRGYGRILLFLTHGSGTDYRVMDLIQSDLRQKQEEFRMDRCAHQVDMKAGICGKHVFFSLGLWKSFFGSGDTGYELDFEVSGSYL
;
A
#
# COMPACT_ATOMS: atom_id res chain seq x y z
N HIS A 1 -1.50 -45.59 36.99
CA HIS A 1 -0.14 -45.02 37.21
C HIS A 1 0.79 -45.36 36.05
N GLY A 2 0.87 -46.64 35.57
CA GLY A 2 1.73 -47.04 34.45
C GLY A 2 1.46 -46.25 33.18
N MET A 3 0.18 -46.03 32.80
CA MET A 3 -0.21 -45.24 31.65
C MET A 3 0.31 -43.79 31.73
N ASN A 4 0.13 -43.13 32.91
CA ASN A 4 0.62 -41.76 33.10
C ASN A 4 2.16 -41.71 33.02
N ALA A 5 2.85 -42.66 33.65
CA ALA A 5 4.31 -42.69 33.56
C ALA A 5 4.81 -42.96 32.13
N ALA A 6 4.10 -43.81 31.35
CA ALA A 6 4.45 -44.07 29.97
C ALA A 6 4.24 -42.85 29.08
N ILE A 7 3.12 -42.10 29.24
CA ILE A 7 2.87 -40.92 28.45
C ILE A 7 3.84 -39.78 28.84
N ASP A 8 4.15 -39.62 30.15
CA ASP A 8 5.14 -38.65 30.63
C ASP A 8 6.53 -38.97 30.07
N SER A 9 6.90 -40.26 29.98
CA SER A 9 8.16 -40.69 29.37
C SER A 9 8.21 -40.38 27.87
N LEU A 10 7.13 -40.64 27.15
CA LEU A 10 7.00 -40.32 25.75
C LEU A 10 7.13 -38.83 25.50
N MET A 11 6.39 -38.00 26.24
CA MET A 11 6.43 -36.56 26.12
C MET A 11 7.79 -35.93 26.56
N SER A 12 8.57 -36.64 27.40
CA SER A 12 9.92 -36.20 27.77
C SER A 12 10.92 -36.22 26.60
N GLN A 13 10.60 -36.88 25.50
CA GLN A 13 11.42 -36.96 24.29
C GLN A 13 11.24 -35.76 23.34
N TYR A 14 10.83 -34.63 23.85
CA TYR A 14 10.64 -33.41 23.05
C TYR A 14 11.85 -33.07 22.20
N HIS A 15 11.61 -32.40 21.07
CA HIS A 15 12.65 -31.96 20.14
C HIS A 15 13.55 -30.90 20.76
N ARG A 16 14.77 -31.28 21.12
CA ARG A 16 15.68 -30.47 21.95
C ARG A 16 16.08 -29.14 21.30
N GLN A 17 16.35 -29.13 19.98
CA GLN A 17 16.77 -27.91 19.28
C GLN A 17 15.60 -26.91 19.17
N LEU A 18 14.37 -27.37 19.02
CA LEU A 18 13.19 -26.52 19.02
C LEU A 18 13.07 -25.76 20.36
N TRP A 19 13.28 -26.47 21.47
CA TRP A 19 13.31 -25.83 22.80
C TRP A 19 14.52 -24.91 22.99
N GLU A 20 15.71 -25.35 22.66
CA GLU A 20 16.93 -24.57 22.89
C GLU A 20 16.95 -23.25 22.11
N GLN A 21 16.46 -23.26 20.86
CA GLN A 21 16.49 -22.10 19.98
C GLN A 21 15.26 -21.21 20.10
N TYR A 22 14.06 -21.80 20.23
CA TYR A 22 12.79 -21.09 20.14
C TYR A 22 11.92 -21.17 21.38
N ARG A 23 12.31 -21.97 22.38
CA ARG A 23 11.54 -22.16 23.62
C ARG A 23 10.15 -22.76 23.39
N LEU A 24 10.02 -23.56 22.35
CA LEU A 24 8.81 -24.28 22.00
C LEU A 24 8.99 -25.78 22.27
N PHE A 25 7.94 -26.42 22.76
CA PHE A 25 7.90 -27.86 22.92
C PHE A 25 7.16 -28.55 21.77
N GLY A 26 7.69 -29.65 21.29
CA GLY A 26 7.05 -30.52 20.33
C GLY A 26 7.70 -31.87 20.34
N LEU A 27 6.91 -32.95 20.37
CA LEU A 27 7.37 -34.31 20.19
C LEU A 27 7.46 -34.59 18.69
N GLU A 28 8.68 -34.71 18.16
CA GLU A 28 8.86 -35.09 16.76
C GLU A 28 8.50 -36.59 16.57
N TYR A 29 7.73 -36.88 15.53
CA TYR A 29 7.34 -38.25 15.19
C TYR A 29 7.41 -38.47 13.68
N GLY A 30 7.81 -39.69 13.28
CA GLY A 30 7.79 -40.11 11.87
C GLY A 30 6.40 -40.54 11.42
N THR A 31 5.85 -41.50 12.12
CA THR A 31 4.51 -42.06 11.87
C THR A 31 3.73 -42.26 13.17
N GLY A 32 2.40 -42.36 13.08
CA GLY A 32 1.58 -42.68 14.26
C GLY A 32 1.87 -44.06 14.84
N GLN A 33 2.33 -45.01 14.03
CA GLN A 33 2.70 -46.37 14.47
C GLN A 33 3.97 -46.36 15.31
N GLU A 34 4.93 -45.51 15.02
CA GLU A 34 6.14 -45.31 15.84
C GLU A 34 5.78 -44.83 17.24
N LEU A 35 4.89 -43.84 17.37
CA LEU A 35 4.41 -43.36 18.66
C LEU A 35 3.69 -44.47 19.48
N GLU A 36 2.90 -45.30 18.83
CA GLU A 36 2.21 -46.44 19.44
C GLU A 36 3.23 -47.49 19.96
N GLN A 37 4.26 -47.74 19.18
CA GLN A 37 5.33 -48.66 19.56
C GLN A 37 6.15 -48.12 20.72
N GLU A 38 6.61 -46.88 20.65
CA GLU A 38 7.39 -46.25 21.74
C GLU A 38 6.59 -46.16 23.04
N PHE A 39 5.30 -45.79 22.96
CA PHE A 39 4.43 -45.80 24.12
C PHE A 39 4.30 -47.23 24.71
N SER A 40 4.20 -48.26 23.86
CA SER A 40 4.17 -49.67 24.31
C SER A 40 5.44 -50.04 25.06
N GLU A 41 6.61 -49.66 24.52
CA GLU A 41 7.92 -49.91 25.14
C GLU A 41 8.06 -49.26 26.52
N PHE A 42 7.48 -48.06 26.70
CA PHE A 42 7.44 -47.39 28.00
C PHE A 42 6.41 -48.00 28.95
N LEU A 43 5.32 -48.56 28.46
CA LEU A 43 4.25 -49.13 29.29
C LEU A 43 4.57 -50.55 29.75
N GLU A 44 5.19 -51.37 28.91
CA GLU A 44 5.46 -52.79 29.19
C GLU A 44 6.18 -53.02 30.52
N PRO A 45 7.24 -52.30 30.92
CA PRO A 45 7.92 -52.50 32.20
C PRO A 45 7.00 -52.32 33.42
N TYR A 46 5.96 -51.49 33.33
CA TYR A 46 4.99 -51.30 34.40
C TYR A 46 3.96 -52.44 34.49
N LEU A 47 3.74 -53.18 33.40
CA LEU A 47 2.87 -54.35 33.35
C LEU A 47 3.61 -55.61 33.79
N GLU A 48 4.92 -55.71 33.53
CA GLU A 48 5.79 -56.82 33.89
C GLU A 48 6.26 -56.77 35.35
N ALA A 49 6.15 -55.61 36.03
CA ALA A 49 6.52 -55.49 37.44
C ALA A 49 5.79 -56.57 38.28
N GLU A 50 6.41 -57.05 39.37
CA GLU A 50 5.82 -58.07 40.25
C GLU A 50 4.46 -57.62 40.82
N ASN A 51 3.42 -57.79 40.00
CA ASN A 51 2.05 -57.48 40.33
C ASN A 51 1.32 -58.74 40.80
N TRP A 52 0.47 -58.60 41.83
CA TRP A 52 -0.43 -59.67 42.26
C TRP A 52 -1.40 -60.12 41.15
N TYR A 53 -1.56 -59.31 40.12
CA TYR A 53 -2.41 -59.57 38.94
C TYR A 53 -1.57 -59.40 37.68
N PRO A 54 -1.17 -60.50 37.02
CA PRO A 54 -0.45 -60.46 35.75
C PRO A 54 -1.36 -59.79 34.68
N MET A 55 -0.82 -58.80 33.98
CA MET A 55 -1.47 -58.07 32.94
C MET A 55 -0.66 -58.18 31.66
N ASP A 56 -1.31 -58.44 30.55
CA ASP A 56 -0.68 -58.46 29.22
C ASP A 56 -1.20 -57.30 28.39
N LEU A 57 -0.31 -56.57 27.74
CA LEU A 57 -0.67 -55.56 26.77
C LEU A 57 -1.21 -56.23 25.49
N LYS A 58 -2.41 -55.89 25.05
CA LYS A 58 -3.05 -56.44 23.85
C LYS A 58 -2.94 -55.51 22.67
N LYS A 59 -3.15 -54.26 22.91
CA LYS A 59 -3.23 -53.26 21.84
C LYS A 59 -2.91 -51.88 22.40
N VAL A 60 -2.19 -51.09 21.61
CA VAL A 60 -2.05 -49.65 21.80
C VAL A 60 -2.57 -48.95 20.57
N GLU A 61 -3.33 -47.90 20.75
CA GLU A 61 -3.87 -47.08 19.68
C GLU A 61 -3.71 -45.61 20.04
N LYS A 62 -3.27 -44.84 19.09
CA LYS A 62 -3.32 -43.37 19.16
C LYS A 62 -4.75 -42.93 18.86
N THR A 63 -5.40 -42.23 19.79
CA THR A 63 -6.78 -41.73 19.64
C THR A 63 -6.83 -40.32 19.11
N GLU A 64 -5.95 -39.44 19.58
CA GLU A 64 -5.83 -38.06 19.12
C GLU A 64 -4.35 -37.66 19.04
N LEU A 65 -4.06 -36.80 18.07
CA LEU A 65 -2.75 -36.20 17.89
C LEU A 65 -2.95 -34.76 17.46
N VAL A 66 -2.45 -33.80 18.26
CA VAL A 66 -2.52 -32.39 17.95
C VAL A 66 -1.11 -31.89 17.68
N SER A 67 -0.87 -31.40 16.48
CA SER A 67 0.41 -30.84 16.04
C SER A 67 0.50 -29.34 16.36
N LEU A 68 1.71 -28.80 16.40
CA LEU A 68 1.95 -27.37 16.53
C LEU A 68 1.30 -26.54 15.40
N THR A 69 1.08 -27.14 14.24
CA THR A 69 0.47 -26.49 13.07
C THR A 69 -1.05 -26.51 13.10
N ASP A 70 -1.68 -27.22 14.04
CA ASP A 70 -3.12 -27.37 14.10
C ASP A 70 -3.81 -26.11 14.67
N ARG A 71 -5.13 -26.08 14.58
CA ARG A 71 -5.99 -25.00 15.11
C ARG A 71 -5.63 -23.60 14.60
N ASN A 72 -5.22 -23.50 13.32
CA ASN A 72 -4.85 -22.23 12.68
C ASN A 72 -3.70 -21.45 13.37
N GLY A 73 -2.71 -22.17 13.91
CA GLY A 73 -1.55 -21.57 14.60
C GLY A 73 -1.76 -21.27 16.07
N GLN A 74 -2.99 -21.46 16.61
CA GLN A 74 -3.29 -21.15 18.02
C GLN A 74 -2.41 -21.92 18.99
N ILE A 75 -2.03 -23.17 18.69
CA ILE A 75 -1.13 -23.97 19.53
C ILE A 75 0.24 -23.30 19.68
N LEU A 76 0.78 -22.73 18.59
CA LEU A 76 2.01 -21.96 18.63
C LEU A 76 1.85 -20.69 19.46
N GLU A 77 0.76 -19.93 19.23
CA GLU A 77 0.45 -18.72 20.01
C GLU A 77 0.41 -19.03 21.51
N ASP A 78 -0.31 -20.09 21.92
CA ASP A 78 -0.45 -20.48 23.33
C ASP A 78 0.91 -20.79 23.95
N GLN A 79 1.79 -21.53 23.28
CA GLN A 79 3.14 -21.82 23.77
C GLN A 79 4.03 -20.58 23.83
N ILE A 80 3.95 -19.70 22.83
CA ILE A 80 4.67 -18.43 22.86
C ILE A 80 4.21 -17.58 24.04
N LEU A 81 2.92 -17.47 24.25
CA LEU A 81 2.33 -16.68 25.34
C LEU A 81 2.72 -17.22 26.70
N ASP A 82 2.69 -18.55 26.89
CA ASP A 82 3.10 -19.15 28.15
C ASP A 82 4.59 -18.92 28.44
N TYR A 83 5.45 -19.11 27.42
CA TYR A 83 6.85 -18.76 27.58
C TYR A 83 7.05 -17.29 27.93
N MET A 84 6.35 -16.39 27.25
CA MET A 84 6.47 -14.95 27.46
C MET A 84 5.94 -14.53 28.85
N ARG A 85 4.83 -15.09 29.31
CA ARG A 85 4.29 -14.83 30.67
C ARG A 85 5.28 -15.19 31.77
N TYR A 86 5.98 -16.34 31.65
CA TYR A 86 6.99 -16.76 32.63
C TYR A 86 8.36 -16.11 32.42
N GLY A 87 8.74 -15.80 31.17
CA GLY A 87 10.02 -15.19 30.83
C GLY A 87 10.10 -13.69 31.11
N LEU A 88 8.96 -13.04 31.28
CA LEU A 88 8.83 -11.58 31.41
C LEU A 88 9.06 -11.03 32.83
N LEU A 89 9.25 -11.86 33.82
CA LEU A 89 9.63 -11.40 35.18
C LEU A 89 10.91 -10.53 35.20
N ASN A 90 11.67 -10.49 34.11
CA ASN A 90 12.88 -9.69 33.92
C ASN A 90 12.76 -8.54 32.90
N VAL A 91 11.62 -8.34 32.24
CA VAL A 91 11.38 -7.23 31.30
C VAL A 91 10.48 -6.22 32.00
N ARG A 92 10.89 -4.97 32.07
CA ARG A 92 10.06 -3.88 32.60
C ARG A 92 8.87 -3.63 31.65
N TRP A 93 7.77 -4.33 31.87
CA TRP A 93 6.48 -4.12 31.23
C TRP A 93 5.69 -2.94 31.80
N GLU A 94 6.28 -2.24 32.75
CA GLU A 94 5.68 -1.06 33.40
C GLU A 94 5.47 0.12 32.41
N GLU A 95 5.94 -0.01 31.16
CA GLU A 95 5.88 1.06 30.16
C GLU A 95 4.83 0.87 29.05
N LEU A 96 4.06 -0.21 29.02
CA LEU A 96 2.99 -0.41 28.00
C LEU A 96 1.73 -0.96 28.69
N SER A 97 0.87 -0.05 29.10
CA SER A 97 -0.48 -0.39 29.54
C SER A 97 -1.37 -0.75 28.33
N GLU A 98 -2.43 -1.48 28.56
CA GLU A 98 -3.44 -1.79 27.54
C GLU A 98 -4.04 -0.51 26.92
N GLU A 99 -4.06 0.57 27.71
CA GLU A 99 -4.51 1.90 27.29
C GLU A 99 -3.53 2.54 26.29
N GLU A 100 -2.22 2.48 26.55
CA GLU A 100 -1.16 3.00 25.66
C GLU A 100 -1.09 2.20 24.35
N ALA A 101 -1.26 0.87 24.41
CA ALA A 101 -1.38 0.03 23.22
C ALA A 101 -2.63 0.40 22.40
N GLY A 102 -3.75 0.68 23.04
CA GLY A 102 -4.98 1.15 22.41
C GLY A 102 -4.83 2.54 21.78
N GLU A 103 -4.09 3.45 22.41
CA GLU A 103 -3.78 4.77 21.85
C GLU A 103 -2.84 4.69 20.65
N LEU A 104 -1.81 3.86 20.74
CA LEU A 104 -0.91 3.58 19.61
C LEU A 104 -1.68 3.05 18.41
N LEU A 105 -2.54 2.05 18.63
CA LEU A 105 -3.38 1.48 17.58
C LEU A 105 -4.30 2.53 16.93
N ARG A 106 -4.91 3.38 17.73
CA ARG A 106 -5.76 4.48 17.22
C ARG A 106 -4.95 5.46 16.38
N SER A 107 -3.79 5.90 16.86
CA SER A 107 -2.92 6.84 16.15
C SER A 107 -2.46 6.29 14.79
N VAL A 108 -2.11 5.01 14.73
CA VAL A 108 -1.67 4.38 13.48
C VAL A 108 -2.84 4.16 12.51
N ARG A 109 -4.02 3.78 13.00
CA ARG A 109 -5.24 3.69 12.17
C ARG A 109 -5.65 5.05 11.63
N GLU A 110 -5.57 6.08 12.45
CA GLU A 110 -5.82 7.45 12.02
C GLU A 110 -4.86 7.87 10.90
N ALA A 111 -3.56 7.60 11.07
CA ALA A 111 -2.55 7.91 10.05
C ALA A 111 -2.80 7.19 8.73
N ALA A 112 -3.14 5.90 8.79
CA ALA A 112 -3.49 5.13 7.59
C ALA A 112 -4.76 5.66 6.92
N ALA A 113 -5.80 5.99 7.69
CA ALA A 113 -7.03 6.53 7.14
C ALA A 113 -6.84 7.92 6.51
N VAL A 114 -6.02 8.77 7.12
CA VAL A 114 -5.69 10.10 6.59
C VAL A 114 -4.87 9.98 5.31
N GLU A 115 -3.88 9.09 5.28
CA GLU A 115 -3.05 8.86 4.12
C GLU A 115 -3.87 8.33 2.94
N GLU A 116 -4.67 7.28 3.13
CA GLU A 116 -5.53 6.70 2.09
C GLU A 116 -6.52 7.74 1.49
N VAL A 117 -7.09 8.61 2.34
CA VAL A 117 -7.95 9.70 1.87
C VAL A 117 -7.15 10.75 1.11
N ALA A 118 -5.99 11.16 1.65
CA ALA A 118 -5.16 12.17 1.03
C ALA A 118 -4.63 11.73 -0.34
N GLU A 119 -4.22 10.47 -0.50
CA GLU A 119 -3.75 9.92 -1.77
C GLU A 119 -4.80 10.05 -2.88
N GLN A 120 -6.09 9.77 -2.57
CA GLN A 120 -7.16 9.96 -3.55
C GLN A 120 -7.32 11.42 -3.96
N TYR A 121 -7.32 12.34 -3.01
CA TYR A 121 -7.46 13.77 -3.31
C TYR A 121 -6.22 14.37 -4.00
N GLU A 122 -5.03 13.88 -3.72
CA GLU A 122 -3.82 14.23 -4.49
C GLU A 122 -3.94 13.82 -5.97
N GLY A 123 -4.51 12.64 -6.25
CA GLY A 123 -4.83 12.21 -7.61
C GLY A 123 -5.75 13.20 -8.32
N HIS A 124 -6.77 13.71 -7.63
CA HIS A 124 -7.70 14.71 -8.19
C HIS A 124 -7.04 16.06 -8.43
N SER A 125 -6.01 16.43 -7.68
CA SER A 125 -5.22 17.64 -7.95
C SER A 125 -4.53 17.55 -9.32
N GLY A 126 -3.93 16.41 -9.65
CA GLY A 126 -3.35 16.16 -10.97
C GLY A 126 -4.38 16.23 -12.10
N GLU A 127 -5.60 15.72 -11.86
CA GLU A 127 -6.71 15.78 -12.83
C GLU A 127 -7.23 17.21 -13.01
N ALA A 128 -7.36 17.99 -11.95
CA ALA A 128 -7.72 19.40 -12.03
C ALA A 128 -6.70 20.20 -12.85
N LEU A 129 -5.39 19.94 -12.66
CA LEU A 129 -4.35 20.56 -13.47
C LEU A 129 -4.42 20.17 -14.95
N LYS A 130 -4.81 18.92 -15.27
CA LYS A 130 -5.08 18.51 -16.66
C LYS A 130 -6.25 19.27 -17.25
N LEU A 131 -7.30 19.48 -16.49
CA LEU A 131 -8.47 20.23 -16.90
C LEU A 131 -8.09 21.69 -17.27
N GLU A 132 -7.26 22.34 -16.45
CA GLU A 132 -6.73 23.67 -16.77
C GLU A 132 -5.89 23.68 -18.06
N LYS A 133 -5.07 22.63 -18.31
CA LYS A 133 -4.33 22.46 -19.57
C LYS A 133 -5.25 22.27 -20.79
N CYS A 134 -6.43 21.68 -20.61
CA CYS A 134 -7.43 21.61 -21.69
C CYS A 134 -7.95 23.01 -22.05
N LEU A 135 -8.28 23.83 -21.05
CA LEU A 135 -8.69 25.21 -21.26
C LEU A 135 -7.59 26.04 -21.94
N GLU A 136 -6.35 25.91 -21.50
CA GLU A 136 -5.19 26.56 -22.15
C GLU A 136 -5.04 26.12 -23.61
N SER A 137 -5.32 24.85 -23.93
CA SER A 137 -5.24 24.35 -25.30
C SER A 137 -6.33 24.93 -26.18
N ILE A 138 -7.53 25.15 -25.65
CA ILE A 138 -8.62 25.83 -26.35
C ILE A 138 -8.22 27.29 -26.61
N ASP A 139 -7.78 28.01 -25.58
CA ASP A 139 -7.35 29.42 -25.70
C ASP A 139 -6.23 29.59 -26.72
N ARG A 140 -5.22 28.72 -26.67
CA ARG A 140 -4.12 28.71 -27.65
C ARG A 140 -4.62 28.49 -29.08
N CYS A 141 -5.59 27.60 -29.28
CA CYS A 141 -6.19 27.35 -30.57
C CYS A 141 -6.93 28.59 -31.10
N LEU A 142 -7.71 29.26 -30.24
CA LEU A 142 -8.43 30.50 -30.60
C LEU A 142 -7.47 31.64 -30.91
N ASN A 143 -6.41 31.81 -30.12
CA ASN A 143 -5.39 32.82 -30.38
C ASN A 143 -4.61 32.57 -31.67
N GLN A 144 -4.29 31.32 -32.00
CA GLN A 144 -3.68 30.96 -33.30
C GLN A 144 -4.63 31.24 -34.47
N GLN A 145 -5.91 30.93 -34.28
CA GLN A 145 -6.93 31.24 -35.30
C GLN A 145 -7.03 32.76 -35.52
N LYS A 146 -7.04 33.55 -34.44
CA LYS A 146 -7.07 35.02 -34.51
C LYS A 146 -5.84 35.59 -35.24
N GLN A 147 -4.65 35.10 -34.93
CA GLN A 147 -3.42 35.51 -35.60
C GLN A 147 -3.50 35.19 -37.12
N GLN A 148 -3.98 34.02 -37.51
CA GLN A 148 -4.14 33.67 -38.92
C GLN A 148 -5.19 34.54 -39.62
N TRP A 149 -6.24 34.91 -38.91
CA TRP A 149 -7.24 35.87 -39.43
C TRP A 149 -6.61 37.26 -39.66
N GLU A 150 -5.82 37.77 -38.71
CA GLU A 150 -5.11 39.07 -38.85
C GLU A 150 -4.13 39.05 -40.02
N GLU A 151 -3.42 37.93 -40.23
CA GLU A 151 -2.53 37.76 -41.38
C GLU A 151 -3.32 37.68 -42.71
N GLY A 152 -4.51 37.08 -42.70
CA GLY A 152 -5.42 37.07 -43.86
C GLY A 152 -5.89 38.46 -44.24
N GLY A 153 -6.21 39.30 -43.27
CA GLY A 153 -6.56 40.69 -43.49
C GLY A 153 -5.47 41.48 -44.20
N LYS A 154 -4.21 41.30 -43.82
CA LYS A 154 -3.05 41.92 -44.49
C LYS A 154 -2.91 41.45 -45.95
N MET A 155 -3.22 40.17 -46.25
CA MET A 155 -3.19 39.67 -47.64
C MET A 155 -4.27 40.32 -48.49
N LEU A 156 -5.45 40.66 -47.90
CA LEU A 156 -6.50 41.41 -48.60
C LEU A 156 -6.10 42.87 -48.80
N GLU A 157 -5.47 43.54 -47.84
CA GLU A 157 -4.93 44.87 -48.00
C GLU A 157 -3.89 44.94 -49.14
N ASP A 158 -3.09 43.89 -49.31
CA ASP A 158 -2.13 43.74 -50.42
C ASP A 158 -2.76 43.22 -51.73
N LEU A 159 -4.07 43.07 -51.82
CA LEU A 159 -4.85 42.55 -52.93
C LEU A 159 -4.36 41.16 -53.43
N ASN A 160 -3.82 40.34 -52.51
CA ASN A 160 -3.28 39.02 -52.82
C ASN A 160 -4.30 37.91 -52.50
N GLY A 161 -5.24 37.68 -53.45
CA GLY A 161 -6.35 36.74 -53.30
C GLY A 161 -5.91 35.33 -53.02
N ASP A 162 -4.93 34.80 -53.76
CA ASP A 162 -4.41 33.44 -53.53
C ASP A 162 -3.81 33.21 -52.16
N ALA A 163 -3.07 34.19 -51.68
CA ALA A 163 -2.49 34.15 -50.33
C ALA A 163 -3.57 34.21 -49.24
N PHE A 164 -4.57 35.08 -49.45
CA PHE A 164 -5.74 35.17 -48.57
C PHE A 164 -6.53 33.85 -48.51
N ILE A 165 -6.85 33.25 -49.63
CA ILE A 165 -7.58 31.96 -49.69
C ILE A 165 -6.82 30.88 -48.92
N ARG A 166 -5.51 30.75 -49.12
CA ARG A 166 -4.67 29.81 -48.35
C ARG A 166 -4.70 30.09 -46.84
N ARG A 167 -4.67 31.36 -46.46
CA ARG A 167 -4.71 31.77 -45.04
C ARG A 167 -6.11 31.52 -44.45
N GLY A 168 -7.18 31.82 -45.14
CA GLY A 168 -8.53 31.53 -44.72
C GLY A 168 -8.76 30.02 -44.48
N GLN A 169 -8.17 29.16 -45.34
CA GLN A 169 -8.20 27.71 -45.11
C GLN A 169 -7.47 27.29 -43.85
N GLN A 170 -6.43 28.02 -43.41
CA GLN A 170 -5.76 27.75 -42.13
C GLN A 170 -6.63 28.17 -40.95
N VAL A 171 -7.36 29.30 -41.07
CA VAL A 171 -8.37 29.71 -40.08
C VAL A 171 -9.42 28.62 -39.88
N ILE A 172 -9.97 28.08 -40.98
CA ILE A 172 -10.95 26.98 -40.95
C ILE A 172 -10.37 25.78 -40.22
N ARG A 173 -9.15 25.34 -40.55
CA ARG A 173 -8.51 24.19 -39.87
C ARG A 173 -8.35 24.37 -38.36
N GLN A 174 -8.11 25.59 -37.87
CA GLN A 174 -8.08 25.85 -36.45
C GLN A 174 -9.47 25.81 -35.81
N LEU A 175 -10.48 26.38 -36.49
CA LEU A 175 -11.86 26.34 -36.02
C LEU A 175 -12.42 24.89 -35.96
N GLU A 176 -12.09 24.04 -36.93
CA GLU A 176 -12.47 22.61 -36.94
C GLU A 176 -11.88 21.80 -35.76
N ARG A 177 -10.80 22.27 -35.12
CA ARG A 177 -10.21 21.64 -33.95
C ARG A 177 -10.92 21.99 -32.64
N VAL A 178 -11.64 23.12 -32.59
CA VAL A 178 -12.28 23.60 -31.37
C VAL A 178 -13.27 22.58 -30.79
N PRO A 179 -14.19 21.96 -31.56
CA PRO A 179 -15.14 21.01 -31.01
C PRO A 179 -14.46 19.85 -30.29
N SER A 180 -13.41 19.27 -30.84
CA SER A 180 -12.70 18.14 -30.23
C SER A 180 -11.93 18.52 -28.97
N LEU A 181 -11.43 19.76 -28.90
CA LEU A 181 -10.79 20.28 -27.68
C LEU A 181 -11.81 20.52 -26.57
N VAL A 182 -13.00 21.01 -26.94
CA VAL A 182 -14.11 21.21 -25.99
C VAL A 182 -14.64 19.86 -25.49
N GLU A 183 -14.84 18.86 -26.37
CA GLU A 183 -15.25 17.51 -25.96
C GLU A 183 -14.27 16.91 -24.94
N ARG A 184 -12.99 17.01 -25.22
CA ARG A 184 -11.97 16.52 -24.29
C ARG A 184 -12.04 17.21 -22.92
N TYR A 185 -12.25 18.53 -22.90
CA TYR A 185 -12.43 19.26 -21.65
C TYR A 185 -13.65 18.78 -20.88
N GLU A 186 -14.78 18.57 -21.56
CA GLU A 186 -16.03 18.09 -20.94
C GLU A 186 -15.88 16.68 -20.35
N GLU A 187 -15.24 15.77 -21.09
CA GLU A 187 -14.94 14.40 -20.63
C GLU A 187 -14.07 14.40 -19.37
N GLU A 188 -12.98 15.17 -19.36
CA GLU A 188 -12.09 15.27 -18.20
C GLU A 188 -12.80 15.91 -16.98
N ALA A 189 -13.66 16.90 -17.22
CA ALA A 189 -14.40 17.56 -16.15
C ALA A 189 -15.50 16.67 -15.56
N GLU A 190 -16.17 15.84 -16.37
CA GLU A 190 -17.16 14.87 -15.89
C GLU A 190 -16.46 13.76 -15.09
N ALA A 191 -15.37 13.22 -15.63
CA ALA A 191 -14.57 12.20 -14.95
C ALA A 191 -14.06 12.66 -13.58
N LEU A 192 -13.57 13.90 -13.46
CA LEU A 192 -13.14 14.48 -12.20
C LEU A 192 -14.30 14.59 -11.21
N GLY A 193 -15.50 15.00 -11.67
CA GLY A 193 -16.69 15.09 -10.84
C GLY A 193 -17.13 13.74 -10.25
N GLU A 194 -17.14 12.69 -11.07
CA GLU A 194 -17.47 11.33 -10.64
C GLU A 194 -16.47 10.78 -9.61
N LYS A 195 -15.19 10.97 -9.87
CA LYS A 195 -14.13 10.51 -8.96
C LYS A 195 -14.19 11.23 -7.61
N LEU A 196 -14.43 12.52 -7.59
CA LEU A 196 -14.62 13.27 -6.33
C LEU A 196 -15.82 12.79 -5.54
N ALA A 197 -16.93 12.43 -6.22
CA ALA A 197 -18.08 11.84 -5.54
C ALA A 197 -17.76 10.47 -4.92
N ALA A 198 -16.97 9.64 -5.60
CA ALA A 198 -16.50 8.36 -5.07
C ALA A 198 -15.58 8.55 -3.86
N SER A 199 -14.62 9.47 -3.93
CA SER A 199 -13.70 9.78 -2.82
C SER A 199 -14.41 10.36 -1.61
N ARG A 200 -15.46 11.15 -1.81
CA ARG A 200 -16.32 11.61 -0.70
C ARG A 200 -17.00 10.45 0.01
N ASN A 201 -17.49 9.44 -0.71
CA ASN A 201 -18.08 8.25 -0.12
C ASN A 201 -17.03 7.42 0.61
N PHE A 202 -15.82 7.30 0.07
CA PHE A 202 -14.70 6.64 0.72
C PHE A 202 -14.31 7.36 2.03
N TYR A 203 -14.21 8.68 2.03
CA TYR A 203 -13.96 9.46 3.24
C TYR A 203 -15.01 9.19 4.33
N LYS A 204 -16.31 9.13 3.97
CA LYS A 204 -17.38 8.81 4.93
C LYS A 204 -17.19 7.45 5.60
N GLN A 205 -16.66 6.46 4.88
CA GLN A 205 -16.36 5.14 5.44
C GLN A 205 -15.17 5.19 6.42
N LYS A 206 -14.16 6.01 6.13
CA LYS A 206 -12.96 6.17 6.96
C LYS A 206 -13.12 7.17 8.12
N ARG A 207 -14.20 7.95 8.11
CA ARG A 207 -14.43 9.06 9.06
C ARG A 207 -14.36 8.65 10.53
N SER A 208 -14.79 7.41 10.87
CA SER A 208 -14.75 6.89 12.24
C SER A 208 -13.32 6.66 12.77
N ASP A 209 -12.36 6.46 11.89
CA ASP A 209 -10.96 6.22 12.24
C ASP A 209 -10.15 7.51 12.40
N ILE A 210 -10.73 8.66 12.05
CA ILE A 210 -10.08 9.98 12.07
C ILE A 210 -10.63 10.80 13.24
N SER A 211 -9.74 11.37 14.07
CA SER A 211 -10.13 12.23 15.20
C SER A 211 -10.90 13.48 14.74
N GLY A 212 -11.75 14.02 15.61
CA GLY A 212 -12.59 15.15 15.26
C GLY A 212 -11.82 16.38 14.79
N GLN A 213 -10.66 16.66 15.38
CA GLN A 213 -9.83 17.80 15.02
C GLN A 213 -9.20 17.63 13.62
N ILE A 214 -8.61 16.49 13.35
CA ILE A 214 -7.99 16.20 12.04
C ILE A 214 -9.05 16.12 10.95
N ALA A 215 -10.18 15.48 11.24
CA ALA A 215 -11.29 15.43 10.30
C ALA A 215 -11.81 16.81 9.91
N SER A 216 -11.92 17.74 10.86
CA SER A 216 -12.34 19.12 10.55
C SER A 216 -11.34 19.82 9.63
N CYS A 217 -10.03 19.68 9.89
CA CYS A 217 -9.01 20.23 9.01
C CYS A 217 -9.03 19.60 7.61
N LEU A 218 -9.20 18.28 7.53
CA LEU A 218 -9.27 17.58 6.26
C LEU A 218 -10.53 17.95 5.47
N GLU A 219 -11.68 18.10 6.13
CA GLU A 219 -12.93 18.55 5.52
C GLU A 219 -12.82 19.97 4.97
N GLU A 220 -12.10 20.88 5.65
CA GLU A 220 -11.80 22.24 5.13
C GLU A 220 -11.00 22.17 3.83
N GLU A 221 -9.96 21.34 3.77
CA GLU A 221 -9.12 21.18 2.58
C GLU A 221 -9.88 20.48 1.43
N MET A 222 -10.72 19.49 1.74
CA MET A 222 -11.56 18.80 0.74
C MET A 222 -12.66 19.70 0.18
N ALA A 223 -13.21 20.63 0.95
CA ALA A 223 -14.24 21.57 0.49
C ALA A 223 -13.76 22.48 -0.66
N VAL A 224 -12.46 22.65 -0.79
CA VAL A 224 -11.86 23.40 -1.89
C VAL A 224 -12.13 22.74 -3.24
N TYR A 225 -12.09 21.40 -3.31
CA TYR A 225 -12.40 20.64 -4.52
C TYR A 225 -13.86 20.80 -4.95
N GLU A 226 -14.78 20.84 -4.01
CA GLU A 226 -16.21 21.09 -4.28
C GLU A 226 -16.41 22.50 -4.85
N THR A 227 -15.71 23.47 -4.30
CA THR A 227 -15.73 24.85 -4.79
C THR A 227 -15.14 24.94 -6.19
N TYR A 228 -14.07 24.21 -6.47
CA TYR A 228 -13.45 24.13 -7.80
C TYR A 228 -14.43 23.57 -8.84
N ILE A 229 -15.04 22.42 -8.56
CA ILE A 229 -16.02 21.78 -9.46
C ILE A 229 -17.27 22.66 -9.67
N SER A 230 -17.76 23.29 -8.60
CA SER A 230 -18.92 24.20 -8.73
C SER A 230 -18.65 25.34 -9.69
N ARG A 231 -17.46 25.95 -9.60
CA ARG A 231 -17.04 27.02 -10.53
C ARG A 231 -16.76 26.50 -11.93
N ASP A 232 -16.25 25.28 -12.05
CA ASP A 232 -16.05 24.66 -13.33
C ASP A 232 -17.36 24.44 -14.07
N GLY A 233 -18.46 24.15 -13.38
CA GLY A 233 -19.80 24.05 -13.97
C GLY A 233 -20.29 25.33 -14.66
N GLU A 234 -19.83 26.50 -14.20
CA GLU A 234 -20.10 27.78 -14.87
C GLU A 234 -19.22 27.93 -16.13
N ARG A 235 -17.93 27.54 -16.03
CA ARG A 235 -17.00 27.57 -17.16
C ARG A 235 -17.43 26.63 -18.31
N ARG A 236 -17.97 25.46 -17.99
CA ARG A 236 -18.46 24.51 -18.99
C ARG A 236 -19.51 25.10 -19.93
N LYS A 237 -20.46 25.84 -19.39
CA LYS A 237 -21.52 26.47 -20.20
C LYS A 237 -20.98 27.43 -21.25
N GLU A 238 -19.92 28.18 -20.89
CA GLU A 238 -19.29 29.09 -21.83
C GLU A 238 -18.47 28.34 -22.89
N VAL A 239 -17.69 27.36 -22.43
CA VAL A 239 -16.82 26.55 -23.33
C VAL A 239 -17.66 25.69 -24.29
N GLU A 240 -18.78 25.11 -23.83
CA GLU A 240 -19.71 24.35 -24.67
C GLU A 240 -20.25 25.18 -25.83
N GLY A 241 -20.54 26.45 -25.57
CA GLY A 241 -20.98 27.40 -26.61
C GLY A 241 -19.99 27.59 -27.76
N LEU A 242 -18.70 27.32 -27.52
CA LEU A 242 -17.66 27.43 -28.56
C LEU A 242 -17.81 26.37 -29.67
N LYS A 243 -18.47 25.25 -29.43
CA LYS A 243 -18.72 24.21 -30.45
C LYS A 243 -19.61 24.77 -31.58
N GLU A 244 -20.72 25.36 -31.18
CA GLU A 244 -21.66 25.96 -32.16
C GLU A 244 -21.04 27.19 -32.81
N ALA A 245 -20.43 28.07 -32.01
CA ALA A 245 -19.80 29.29 -32.48
C ALA A 245 -18.66 29.01 -33.48
N SER A 246 -17.82 27.99 -33.24
CA SER A 246 -16.74 27.60 -34.15
C SER A 246 -17.29 27.03 -35.49
N SER A 247 -18.37 26.27 -35.41
CA SER A 247 -19.04 25.75 -36.64
C SER A 247 -19.61 26.89 -37.48
N ASN A 248 -20.29 27.84 -36.84
CA ASN A 248 -20.82 29.02 -37.51
C ASN A 248 -19.71 29.88 -38.16
N ASN A 249 -18.58 30.02 -37.41
CA ASN A 249 -17.41 30.75 -37.92
C ASN A 249 -16.73 30.01 -39.09
N CYS A 250 -16.66 28.68 -39.07
CA CYS A 250 -16.18 27.89 -40.22
C CYS A 250 -16.99 28.21 -41.45
N GLN A 251 -18.30 28.19 -41.35
CA GLN A 251 -19.20 28.46 -42.48
C GLN A 251 -19.06 29.93 -42.96
N TYR A 252 -18.89 30.87 -42.01
CA TYR A 252 -18.65 32.27 -42.32
C TYR A 252 -17.38 32.46 -43.17
N VAL A 253 -16.26 31.86 -42.74
CA VAL A 253 -14.97 31.93 -43.43
C VAL A 253 -15.03 31.19 -44.79
N GLN A 254 -15.70 30.04 -44.87
CA GLN A 254 -15.90 29.32 -46.14
C GLN A 254 -16.61 30.19 -47.17
N ASN A 255 -17.72 30.82 -46.77
CA ASN A 255 -18.46 31.71 -47.68
C ASN A 255 -17.61 32.91 -48.10
N THR A 256 -16.76 33.45 -47.21
CA THR A 256 -15.86 34.56 -47.55
C THR A 256 -14.76 34.12 -48.54
N ILE A 257 -14.23 32.91 -48.36
CA ILE A 257 -13.25 32.32 -49.30
C ILE A 257 -13.87 32.05 -50.67
N GLU A 258 -15.12 31.61 -50.73
CA GLU A 258 -15.84 31.38 -52.00
C GLU A 258 -16.02 32.70 -52.76
N GLU A 259 -16.48 33.75 -52.10
CA GLU A 259 -16.56 35.10 -52.71
C GLU A 259 -15.16 35.60 -53.16
N ALA A 260 -14.13 35.36 -52.35
CA ALA A 260 -12.76 35.70 -52.74
C ALA A 260 -12.27 34.93 -53.97
N ARG A 261 -12.68 33.70 -54.15
CA ARG A 261 -12.37 32.90 -55.35
C ARG A 261 -13.08 33.45 -56.58
N GLU A 262 -14.35 33.80 -56.47
CA GLU A 262 -15.09 34.40 -57.55
C GLU A 262 -14.45 35.70 -58.02
N VAL A 263 -14.01 36.57 -57.07
CA VAL A 263 -13.29 37.80 -57.38
C VAL A 263 -11.95 37.49 -58.05
N GLN A 264 -11.16 36.56 -57.53
CA GLN A 264 -9.87 36.19 -58.12
C GLN A 264 -10.01 35.59 -59.51
N GLU A 265 -10.99 34.69 -59.72
CA GLU A 265 -11.28 34.09 -61.04
C GLU A 265 -11.73 35.17 -62.04
N PHE A 266 -12.50 36.15 -61.60
CA PHE A 266 -12.88 37.29 -62.45
C PHE A 266 -11.66 38.10 -62.85
N ILE A 267 -10.76 38.46 -61.92
CA ILE A 267 -9.51 39.18 -62.18
C ILE A 267 -8.60 38.41 -63.14
N ASP A 268 -8.46 37.10 -62.93
CA ASP A 268 -7.59 36.23 -63.74
C ASP A 268 -8.10 36.02 -65.19
N GLN A 269 -9.42 36.18 -65.42
CA GLN A 269 -10.06 36.00 -66.72
C GLN A 269 -10.28 37.34 -67.43
N TRP A 270 -10.06 38.47 -66.76
CA TRP A 270 -10.30 39.78 -67.33
C TRP A 270 -9.22 40.11 -68.34
N GLU A 271 -9.70 40.49 -69.56
CA GLU A 271 -8.87 40.97 -70.68
C GLU A 271 -9.30 42.42 -70.98
N PRO A 272 -8.35 43.37 -71.13
CA PRO A 272 -8.70 44.75 -71.52
C PRO A 272 -9.33 44.79 -72.88
N ASP A 273 -10.23 45.78 -73.13
CA ASP A 273 -10.90 46.01 -74.41
C ASP A 273 -9.90 46.33 -75.53
N GLU A 274 -10.28 46.16 -76.79
CA GLU A 274 -9.41 46.39 -77.99
C GLU A 274 -8.81 47.80 -78.00
N ASP A 275 -9.43 48.76 -77.36
CA ASP A 275 -8.96 50.16 -77.26
C ASP A 275 -8.09 50.45 -76.05
N GLY A 276 -7.96 49.51 -75.04
CA GLY A 276 -7.08 49.59 -73.91
C GLY A 276 -7.42 50.69 -72.90
N GLU A 277 -8.64 51.21 -72.89
CA GLU A 277 -9.05 52.32 -71.99
C GLU A 277 -9.75 51.90 -70.73
N GLU A 278 -10.12 50.63 -70.52
CA GLU A 278 -10.70 50.11 -69.31
C GLU A 278 -9.60 49.58 -68.33
N GLU A 279 -9.35 50.30 -67.28
CA GLU A 279 -8.51 49.81 -66.13
C GLU A 279 -9.43 49.08 -65.15
N LEU A 280 -9.03 47.89 -64.74
CA LEU A 280 -9.74 47.13 -63.70
C LEU A 280 -9.47 47.77 -62.34
N ASP A 281 -10.51 48.21 -61.67
CA ASP A 281 -10.41 48.65 -60.26
C ASP A 281 -10.49 47.43 -59.34
N GLU A 282 -9.32 46.83 -59.05
CA GLU A 282 -9.23 45.65 -58.16
C GLU A 282 -9.64 46.00 -56.73
N GLU A 283 -9.43 47.25 -56.23
CA GLU A 283 -9.83 47.67 -54.88
C GLU A 283 -11.36 47.60 -54.72
N GLU A 284 -12.12 48.06 -55.73
CA GLU A 284 -13.59 48.03 -55.71
C GLU A 284 -14.10 46.58 -55.73
N LEU A 285 -13.44 45.68 -56.44
CA LEU A 285 -13.80 44.26 -56.49
C LEU A 285 -13.57 43.53 -55.18
N TRP A 286 -12.49 43.85 -54.49
CA TRP A 286 -12.17 43.22 -53.20
C TRP A 286 -12.92 43.86 -52.01
N GLU A 287 -13.49 45.06 -52.12
CA GLU A 287 -14.17 45.74 -51.02
C GLU A 287 -15.25 44.92 -50.31
N PRO A 288 -16.13 44.13 -50.99
CA PRO A 288 -17.11 43.27 -50.32
C PRO A 288 -16.47 42.20 -49.47
N VAL A 289 -15.39 41.55 -49.95
CA VAL A 289 -14.64 40.49 -49.24
C VAL A 289 -13.94 41.08 -48.04
N ILE A 290 -13.26 42.25 -48.18
CA ILE A 290 -12.59 42.95 -47.09
C ILE A 290 -13.59 43.29 -45.98
N ARG A 291 -14.71 43.91 -46.34
CA ARG A 291 -15.76 44.28 -45.40
C ARG A 291 -16.31 43.08 -44.63
N LYS A 292 -16.51 41.95 -45.34
CA LYS A 292 -17.00 40.71 -44.73
C LYS A 292 -15.95 40.10 -43.83
N TRP A 293 -14.66 40.16 -44.18
CA TRP A 293 -13.57 39.66 -43.34
C TRP A 293 -13.44 40.51 -42.08
N ASP A 294 -13.55 41.83 -42.12
CA ASP A 294 -13.52 42.74 -40.99
C ASP A 294 -14.69 42.54 -40.01
N GLN A 295 -15.81 42.07 -40.48
CA GLN A 295 -17.00 41.75 -39.67
C GLN A 295 -16.95 40.38 -39.02
N TYR A 296 -15.84 39.63 -39.15
CA TYR A 296 -15.69 38.32 -38.59
C TYR A 296 -15.89 38.29 -37.07
N PRO A 297 -16.79 37.43 -36.50
CA PRO A 297 -17.03 37.38 -35.08
C PRO A 297 -15.93 36.61 -34.39
N HIS A 298 -15.01 37.28 -33.74
CA HIS A 298 -13.91 36.65 -32.99
C HIS A 298 -14.41 35.79 -31.84
N LEU A 299 -13.88 34.59 -31.74
CA LEU A 299 -14.11 33.69 -30.64
C LEU A 299 -13.03 33.94 -29.57
N THR A 300 -13.47 34.08 -28.35
CA THR A 300 -12.60 34.26 -27.17
C THR A 300 -13.12 33.39 -26.05
N ILE A 301 -12.23 32.92 -25.20
CA ILE A 301 -12.59 32.29 -23.95
C ILE A 301 -12.54 33.35 -22.83
N GLY A 302 -13.69 33.66 -22.23
CA GLY A 302 -13.79 34.66 -21.16
C GLY A 302 -13.50 34.12 -19.77
N VAL A 303 -13.46 32.79 -19.63
CA VAL A 303 -13.16 32.14 -18.36
C VAL A 303 -11.68 32.22 -18.02
N ARG A 304 -11.41 32.41 -16.73
CA ARG A 304 -10.04 32.39 -16.22
C ARG A 304 -9.61 30.95 -15.98
N PHE A 305 -8.43 30.62 -16.43
CA PHE A 305 -7.74 29.35 -16.19
C PHE A 305 -6.26 29.66 -15.90
N GLY A 306 -5.53 28.72 -15.29
CA GLY A 306 -4.14 29.02 -15.03
C GLY A 306 -3.33 27.83 -14.52
N VAL A 307 -2.20 27.64 -15.16
CA VAL A 307 -0.97 27.09 -14.60
C VAL A 307 0.15 27.97 -15.14
N GLU A 308 0.58 28.94 -14.38
CA GLU A 308 1.56 29.92 -14.87
C GLU A 308 3.00 29.41 -14.74
N ASP A 309 3.29 28.57 -13.74
CA ASP A 309 4.63 28.01 -13.50
C ASP A 309 4.64 26.49 -13.71
N GLN A 310 4.73 26.07 -14.96
CA GLN A 310 4.82 24.65 -15.34
C GLN A 310 6.08 23.99 -14.76
N GLU A 311 7.20 24.71 -14.64
CA GLU A 311 8.47 24.15 -14.15
C GLU A 311 8.33 23.66 -12.70
N LYS A 312 7.67 24.42 -11.83
CA LYS A 312 7.43 24.01 -10.44
C LYS A 312 6.39 22.89 -10.32
N GLY A 313 5.35 22.92 -11.16
CA GLY A 313 4.37 21.83 -11.23
C GLY A 313 5.02 20.51 -11.64
N ASP A 314 5.83 20.52 -12.67
CA ASP A 314 6.56 19.35 -13.16
C ASP A 314 7.57 18.83 -12.13
N LEU A 315 8.21 19.71 -11.34
CA LEU A 315 9.11 19.31 -10.25
C LEU A 315 8.39 18.54 -9.14
N LEU A 316 7.19 18.95 -8.75
CA LEU A 316 6.40 18.22 -7.75
C LEU A 316 6.01 16.81 -8.24
N GLU A 317 5.63 16.70 -9.51
CA GLU A 317 5.33 15.40 -10.14
C GLU A 317 6.59 14.52 -10.23
N GLN A 318 7.75 15.09 -10.56
CA GLN A 318 9.03 14.38 -10.57
C GLN A 318 9.40 13.87 -9.17
N VAL A 319 9.26 14.69 -8.12
CA VAL A 319 9.49 14.26 -6.73
C VAL A 319 8.57 13.09 -6.38
N LYS A 320 7.28 13.20 -6.68
CA LYS A 320 6.30 12.13 -6.42
C LYS A 320 6.69 10.85 -7.15
N THR A 321 7.00 10.93 -8.43
CA THR A 321 7.40 9.77 -9.26
C THR A 321 8.70 9.13 -8.74
N MET A 322 9.69 9.92 -8.36
CA MET A 322 10.96 9.44 -7.80
C MET A 322 10.73 8.66 -6.49
N LEU A 323 9.91 9.20 -5.59
CA LEU A 323 9.65 8.60 -4.28
C LEU A 323 8.68 7.41 -4.35
N SER A 324 7.86 7.30 -5.40
CA SER A 324 6.97 6.17 -5.65
C SER A 324 7.64 5.02 -6.44
N GLY A 325 8.88 5.19 -6.86
CA GLY A 325 9.66 4.21 -7.60
C GLY A 325 10.25 3.11 -6.71
N LYS A 326 11.36 2.50 -7.16
CA LYS A 326 12.12 1.54 -6.33
C LYS A 326 12.71 2.25 -5.11
N LEU A 327 12.07 2.05 -3.95
CA LEU A 327 12.40 2.78 -2.73
C LEU A 327 13.69 2.28 -2.07
N LEU A 328 13.91 0.96 -2.06
CA LEU A 328 14.99 0.34 -1.30
C LEU A 328 16.39 0.90 -1.63
N PRO A 329 16.80 1.08 -2.90
CA PRO A 329 18.12 1.65 -3.21
C PRO A 329 18.30 3.10 -2.74
N LEU A 330 17.19 3.83 -2.51
CA LEU A 330 17.21 5.23 -2.10
C LEU A 330 17.29 5.39 -0.57
N VAL A 331 16.76 4.41 0.19
CA VAL A 331 16.72 4.47 1.66
C VAL A 331 17.87 3.70 2.33
N LEU A 332 18.51 2.77 1.62
CA LEU A 332 19.67 2.06 2.15
C LEU A 332 20.85 3.02 2.34
N PRO A 333 21.61 2.89 3.45
CA PRO A 333 22.86 3.61 3.65
C PRO A 333 23.86 3.36 2.53
N GLU A 334 24.70 4.35 2.23
CA GLU A 334 25.73 4.22 1.19
C GLU A 334 26.65 3.00 1.43
N GLY A 335 26.83 2.21 0.39
CA GLY A 335 27.66 1.00 0.45
C GLY A 335 27.00 -0.23 1.08
N ARG A 336 25.78 -0.13 1.60
CA ARG A 336 25.02 -1.27 2.12
C ARG A 336 24.10 -1.83 1.05
N GLN A 337 24.21 -3.13 0.80
CA GLN A 337 23.34 -3.86 -0.12
C GLN A 337 22.37 -4.74 0.65
N ALA A 338 21.16 -4.91 0.13
CA ALA A 338 20.20 -5.84 0.68
C ALA A 338 20.69 -7.28 0.49
N SER A 339 20.40 -8.15 1.47
CA SER A 339 20.62 -9.58 1.37
C SER A 339 19.79 -10.19 0.23
N GLY A 340 20.35 -11.13 -0.48
CA GLY A 340 19.65 -11.91 -1.49
C GLY A 340 19.29 -13.33 -1.02
N ARG A 341 19.38 -13.61 0.29
CA ARG A 341 19.08 -14.94 0.85
C ARG A 341 17.60 -15.25 0.76
N ARG A 342 17.29 -16.53 0.73
CA ARG A 342 15.93 -17.08 0.65
C ARG A 342 15.80 -18.24 1.62
N PRO A 343 14.76 -18.30 2.45
CA PRO A 343 14.50 -19.46 3.28
C PRO A 343 14.06 -20.66 2.41
N ASP A 344 14.35 -21.88 2.88
CA ASP A 344 13.79 -23.08 2.26
C ASP A 344 12.34 -23.26 2.70
N LEU A 345 11.42 -22.96 1.80
CA LEU A 345 9.97 -23.07 2.01
C LEU A 345 9.37 -24.38 1.48
N SER A 346 10.20 -25.37 1.12
CA SER A 346 9.70 -26.66 0.65
C SER A 346 8.94 -27.39 1.76
N GLY A 347 7.64 -27.64 1.54
CA GLY A 347 6.76 -28.23 2.55
C GLY A 347 6.58 -27.36 3.81
N ALA A 348 6.70 -26.05 3.65
CA ALA A 348 6.49 -25.10 4.73
C ALA A 348 5.02 -25.09 5.20
N PRO A 349 4.75 -24.90 6.50
CA PRO A 349 3.40 -24.84 7.06
C PRO A 349 2.46 -23.86 6.37
N SER A 350 2.94 -22.66 6.01
CA SER A 350 2.14 -21.65 5.31
C SER A 350 1.67 -22.08 3.90
N VAL A 351 2.35 -23.03 3.28
CA VAL A 351 2.01 -23.57 1.95
C VAL A 351 0.99 -24.70 2.04
N LEU A 352 1.04 -25.48 3.13
CA LEU A 352 0.21 -26.67 3.32
C LEU A 352 -1.21 -26.34 3.79
N ILE A 353 -1.43 -25.15 4.36
CA ILE A 353 -2.68 -24.78 5.01
C ILE A 353 -3.49 -23.85 4.10
N SER A 354 -4.77 -24.16 3.98
CA SER A 354 -5.75 -23.39 3.22
C SER A 354 -5.84 -21.93 3.72
N ARG A 355 -5.88 -20.98 2.78
CA ARG A 355 -5.79 -19.53 2.96
C ARG A 355 -6.96 -18.83 3.67
N ASP A 356 -7.64 -19.47 4.60
CA ASP A 356 -8.55 -18.75 5.49
C ASP A 356 -7.72 -18.02 6.55
N GLU A 357 -7.17 -16.85 6.16
CA GLU A 357 -6.53 -15.94 7.10
C GLU A 357 -7.58 -15.48 8.13
N LYS A 358 -7.55 -16.09 9.29
CA LYS A 358 -8.35 -15.64 10.42
C LYS A 358 -7.52 -14.66 11.25
N GLN A 359 -8.12 -13.54 11.60
CA GLN A 359 -7.54 -12.67 12.63
C GLN A 359 -7.41 -13.48 13.92
N SER A 360 -6.24 -13.34 14.58
CA SER A 360 -6.01 -13.93 15.89
C SER A 360 -7.05 -13.41 16.90
N ALA A 361 -7.54 -14.32 17.76
CA ALA A 361 -8.39 -13.97 18.90
C ALA A 361 -7.59 -13.35 20.07
N ALA A 362 -6.27 -13.22 19.94
CA ALA A 362 -5.38 -12.67 20.97
C ALA A 362 -5.76 -11.23 21.34
N SER A 363 -5.73 -10.95 22.63
CA SER A 363 -5.91 -9.60 23.19
C SER A 363 -4.78 -8.66 22.71
N LEU A 364 -4.94 -7.34 22.89
CA LEU A 364 -3.91 -6.38 22.50
C LEU A 364 -2.56 -6.66 23.21
N LEU A 365 -2.61 -7.01 24.48
CA LEU A 365 -1.41 -7.35 25.25
C LEU A 365 -0.74 -8.64 24.75
N GLU A 366 -1.53 -9.66 24.42
CA GLU A 366 -0.99 -10.90 23.88
C GLU A 366 -0.33 -10.69 22.51
N ARG A 367 -0.90 -9.87 21.64
CA ARG A 367 -0.27 -9.48 20.36
C ARG A 367 1.08 -8.77 20.56
N LEU A 368 1.17 -7.91 21.57
CA LEU A 368 2.46 -7.28 21.93
C LEU A 368 3.47 -8.33 22.41
N MET A 369 3.05 -9.28 23.25
CA MET A 369 3.93 -10.35 23.74
C MET A 369 4.45 -11.23 22.60
N ILE A 370 3.60 -11.59 21.65
CA ILE A 370 4.00 -12.35 20.45
C ILE A 370 4.97 -11.53 19.59
N GLY A 371 4.68 -10.25 19.38
CA GLY A 371 5.61 -9.33 18.70
C GLY A 371 6.99 -9.27 19.37
N GLU A 372 7.06 -9.18 20.70
CA GLU A 372 8.33 -9.21 21.44
C GLU A 372 9.05 -10.57 21.34
N TYR A 373 8.31 -11.68 21.31
CA TYR A 373 8.89 -12.99 21.04
C TYR A 373 9.56 -13.00 19.66
N ILE A 374 8.89 -12.52 18.62
CA ILE A 374 9.44 -12.42 17.25
C ILE A 374 10.70 -11.55 17.25
N LEU A 375 10.65 -10.36 17.84
CA LEU A 375 11.79 -9.44 17.94
C LEU A 375 12.98 -10.01 18.73
N ARG A 376 12.77 -10.98 19.57
CA ARG A 376 13.81 -11.63 20.39
C ARG A 376 14.44 -12.83 19.70
N PHE A 377 13.65 -13.63 18.99
CA PHE A 377 14.08 -14.93 18.46
C PHE A 377 14.43 -14.94 16.98
N PHE A 378 14.08 -13.89 16.24
CA PHE A 378 14.31 -13.83 14.80
C PHE A 378 15.23 -12.67 14.40
N ASN A 379 16.00 -12.88 13.31
CA ASN A 379 16.84 -11.85 12.73
C ASN A 379 15.99 -10.72 12.14
N ARG A 380 16.58 -9.53 12.01
CA ARG A 380 15.99 -8.39 11.32
C ARG A 380 17.09 -7.54 10.67
N TYR A 381 16.72 -6.62 9.84
CA TYR A 381 17.66 -5.79 9.08
C TYR A 381 18.69 -5.06 9.98
N ASP A 382 18.27 -4.52 11.11
CA ASP A 382 19.12 -3.74 12.04
C ASP A 382 19.93 -4.60 13.00
N GLU A 383 19.53 -5.85 13.24
CA GLU A 383 20.22 -6.74 14.18
C GLU A 383 20.18 -8.21 13.74
N LYS A 384 21.35 -8.82 13.64
CA LYS A 384 21.50 -10.25 13.34
C LYS A 384 21.83 -11.04 14.60
N ARG A 385 21.22 -12.20 14.77
CA ARG A 385 21.57 -13.14 15.82
C ARG A 385 22.97 -13.71 15.60
N LYS A 386 23.56 -14.30 16.66
CA LYS A 386 24.87 -14.97 16.57
C LYS A 386 24.83 -16.21 15.68
N ASP A 387 23.74 -16.98 15.75
CA ASP A 387 23.49 -18.12 14.87
C ASP A 387 22.75 -17.60 13.64
N PRO A 388 23.30 -17.79 12.44
CA PRO A 388 22.63 -17.33 11.22
C PRO A 388 21.37 -18.16 11.00
N GLY A 389 20.23 -17.50 10.88
CA GLY A 389 18.96 -18.09 10.49
C GLY A 389 18.95 -18.50 9.01
N SER A 390 17.83 -18.97 8.54
CA SER A 390 17.63 -19.36 7.13
C SER A 390 17.71 -18.16 6.18
N CYS A 391 17.35 -16.98 6.66
CA CYS A 391 17.49 -15.71 5.95
C CYS A 391 18.00 -14.61 6.90
N ASP A 392 18.34 -13.44 6.34
CA ASP A 392 18.90 -12.34 7.13
C ASP A 392 17.82 -11.41 7.70
N TYR A 393 16.62 -11.39 7.06
CA TYR A 393 15.50 -10.50 7.41
C TYR A 393 14.26 -11.32 7.76
N GLU A 394 14.38 -12.09 8.86
CA GLU A 394 13.35 -13.04 9.32
C GLU A 394 12.09 -12.32 9.84
N MET A 395 12.26 -11.22 10.58
CA MET A 395 11.13 -10.40 11.03
C MET A 395 10.33 -9.86 9.85
N GLU A 396 11.02 -9.37 8.82
CA GLU A 396 10.42 -8.84 7.61
C GLU A 396 9.71 -9.95 6.81
N TYR A 397 10.26 -11.17 6.77
CA TYR A 397 9.56 -12.32 6.22
C TYR A 397 8.29 -12.65 7.02
N ILE A 398 8.35 -12.66 8.33
CA ILE A 398 7.18 -12.91 9.19
C ILE A 398 6.09 -11.87 8.93
N LEU A 399 6.45 -10.62 8.71
CA LEU A 399 5.51 -9.55 8.38
C LEU A 399 4.87 -9.73 7.00
N PHE A 400 5.64 -10.05 5.96
CA PHE A 400 5.19 -9.92 4.57
C PHE A 400 5.11 -11.22 3.78
N GLY A 401 5.94 -12.22 4.08
CA GLY A 401 5.88 -13.56 3.49
C GLY A 401 6.37 -13.67 2.04
N TYR A 402 7.18 -12.71 1.55
CA TYR A 402 7.80 -12.84 0.24
C TYR A 402 8.95 -13.86 0.25
N GLY A 403 9.23 -14.48 -0.90
CA GLY A 403 10.20 -15.58 -1.00
C GLY A 403 11.68 -15.20 -0.83
N GLY A 404 12.03 -13.94 -0.64
CA GLY A 404 13.40 -13.49 -0.47
C GLY A 404 13.56 -12.26 0.42
N ASP A 405 14.76 -12.11 0.96
CA ASP A 405 15.10 -11.01 1.87
C ASP A 405 14.88 -9.64 1.23
N GLN A 406 15.29 -9.48 -0.03
CA GLN A 406 15.21 -8.19 -0.70
C GLN A 406 13.75 -7.73 -0.86
N GLU A 407 12.86 -8.64 -1.29
CA GLU A 407 11.45 -8.35 -1.49
C GLU A 407 10.76 -7.99 -0.17
N ASN A 408 11.08 -8.70 0.93
CA ASN A 408 10.55 -8.41 2.26
C ASN A 408 11.04 -7.06 2.79
N LEU A 409 12.31 -6.73 2.57
CA LEU A 409 12.87 -5.45 3.00
C LEU A 409 12.31 -4.27 2.18
N GLU A 410 12.03 -4.46 0.90
CA GLU A 410 11.38 -3.46 0.05
C GLU A 410 9.96 -3.16 0.53
N GLU A 411 9.19 -4.20 0.88
CA GLU A 411 7.85 -4.03 1.46
C GLU A 411 7.92 -3.36 2.84
N MET A 412 8.92 -3.68 3.67
CA MET A 412 9.13 -3.01 4.96
C MET A 412 9.38 -1.51 4.76
N ALA A 413 10.23 -1.14 3.80
CA ALA A 413 10.49 0.26 3.49
C ALA A 413 9.22 0.97 3.02
N LEU A 414 8.41 0.33 2.19
CA LEU A 414 7.15 0.88 1.69
C LEU A 414 6.13 1.07 2.83
N ARG A 415 5.96 0.08 3.71
CA ARG A 415 5.04 0.18 4.86
C ARG A 415 5.45 1.27 5.84
N LEU A 416 6.75 1.39 6.09
CA LEU A 416 7.27 2.49 6.91
C LEU A 416 7.03 3.85 6.24
N LEU A 417 7.22 3.95 4.93
CA LEU A 417 6.98 5.19 4.18
C LEU A 417 5.51 5.61 4.29
N THR A 418 4.57 4.70 4.00
CA THR A 418 3.13 4.97 4.09
C THR A 418 2.71 5.38 5.51
N LEU A 419 3.16 4.65 6.54
CA LEU A 419 2.89 5.01 7.92
C LEU A 419 3.43 6.39 8.27
N ARG A 420 4.68 6.70 7.88
CA ARG A 420 5.30 7.99 8.14
C ARG A 420 4.63 9.12 7.36
N GLN A 421 4.23 8.88 6.12
CA GLN A 421 3.48 9.85 5.32
C GLN A 421 2.15 10.22 6.01
N GLY A 422 1.37 9.25 6.47
CA GLY A 422 0.14 9.49 7.20
C GLY A 422 0.35 10.31 8.48
N MET A 423 1.37 9.95 9.30
CA MET A 423 1.72 10.71 10.50
C MET A 423 2.17 12.14 10.19
N ASN A 424 2.94 12.32 9.11
CA ASN A 424 3.41 13.63 8.67
C ASN A 424 2.26 14.48 8.11
N LEU A 425 1.28 13.89 7.42
CA LEU A 425 0.05 14.56 6.99
C LEU A 425 -0.77 15.07 8.18
N ILE A 426 -0.96 14.24 9.22
CA ILE A 426 -1.62 14.66 10.47
C ILE A 426 -0.91 15.88 11.05
N HIS A 427 0.42 15.88 11.08
CA HIS A 427 1.20 17.02 11.56
C HIS A 427 0.98 18.27 10.70
N ILE A 428 1.02 18.17 9.37
CA ILE A 428 0.77 19.30 8.45
C ILE A 428 -0.65 19.85 8.66
N PHE A 429 -1.67 18.99 8.72
CA PHE A 429 -3.06 19.43 8.92
C PHE A 429 -3.27 20.08 10.29
N SER A 430 -2.51 19.70 11.32
CA SER A 430 -2.56 20.31 12.63
C SER A 430 -1.80 21.65 12.72
N ASP A 431 -0.85 21.92 11.80
CA ASP A 431 -0.01 23.12 11.81
C ASP A 431 -0.48 24.15 10.77
N SER A 432 -1.13 25.23 11.25
CA SER A 432 -1.62 26.30 10.40
C SER A 432 -0.53 26.99 9.58
N GLN A 433 0.71 27.10 10.10
CA GLN A 433 1.82 27.74 9.38
C GLN A 433 2.28 26.90 8.21
N LYS A 434 2.29 25.57 8.35
CA LYS A 434 2.61 24.65 7.26
C LYS A 434 1.54 24.69 6.16
N ARG A 435 0.27 24.69 6.54
CA ARG A 435 -0.83 24.82 5.57
C ARG A 435 -0.76 26.16 4.81
N GLU A 436 -0.45 27.26 5.52
CA GLU A 436 -0.28 28.56 4.88
C GLU A 436 0.94 28.59 3.95
N ALA A 437 2.06 28.01 4.34
CA ALA A 437 3.24 27.90 3.48
C ALA A 437 2.95 27.12 2.18
N ALA A 438 2.21 26.00 2.27
CA ALA A 438 1.77 25.24 1.11
C ALA A 438 0.84 26.06 0.20
N ARG A 439 -0.11 26.83 0.77
CA ARG A 439 -1.00 27.72 0.00
C ARG A 439 -0.23 28.86 -0.69
N ASN A 440 0.77 29.42 -0.03
CA ASN A 440 1.61 30.48 -0.63
C ASN A 440 2.42 29.94 -1.82
N LEU A 441 2.98 28.74 -1.70
CA LEU A 441 3.66 28.08 -2.82
C LEU A 441 2.68 27.74 -3.96
N ALA A 442 1.50 27.23 -3.63
CA ALA A 442 0.45 26.96 -4.60
C ALA A 442 0.02 28.22 -5.36
N ALA A 443 -0.15 29.35 -4.67
CA ALA A 443 -0.48 30.64 -5.29
C ALA A 443 0.63 31.09 -6.26
N ALA A 444 1.89 30.83 -5.93
CA ALA A 444 3.02 31.13 -6.82
C ALA A 444 3.07 30.22 -8.05
N ILE A 445 2.55 28.99 -7.97
CA ILE A 445 2.47 28.06 -9.10
C ILE A 445 1.29 28.42 -10.02
N VAL A 446 0.14 28.76 -9.45
CA VAL A 446 -1.12 29.01 -10.18
C VAL A 446 -1.21 30.41 -10.76
N GLY A 447 -0.27 31.33 -10.41
CA GLY A 447 -0.25 32.69 -10.94
C GLY A 447 -1.12 33.72 -10.21
N GLY A 448 -1.35 33.54 -8.94
CA GLY A 448 -1.71 34.55 -7.94
C GLY A 448 -3.04 35.30 -8.04
N ILE A 449 -3.67 35.47 -9.18
CA ILE A 449 -4.84 36.38 -9.29
C ILE A 449 -5.99 35.68 -10.05
N GLY A 450 -6.92 35.07 -9.30
CA GLY A 450 -8.27 34.82 -9.81
C GLY A 450 -8.81 33.44 -9.77
N ILE A 451 -8.01 32.42 -9.39
CA ILE A 451 -8.48 31.02 -9.30
C ILE A 451 -8.21 30.48 -7.88
N LEU A 452 -8.78 31.14 -6.87
CA LEU A 452 -8.65 30.75 -5.46
C LEU A 452 -8.93 29.23 -5.19
N PRO A 453 -9.93 28.58 -5.84
CA PRO A 453 -10.14 27.17 -5.62
C PRO A 453 -9.01 26.28 -6.17
N LEU A 454 -8.43 26.63 -7.34
CA LEU A 454 -7.31 25.86 -7.89
C LEU A 454 -6.07 25.99 -6.99
N THR A 455 -5.83 27.16 -6.40
CA THR A 455 -4.76 27.35 -5.41
C THR A 455 -4.89 26.38 -4.24
N GLY A 456 -6.10 26.16 -3.73
CA GLY A 456 -6.33 25.19 -2.64
C GLY A 456 -6.11 23.75 -3.09
N VAL A 457 -6.56 23.39 -4.29
CA VAL A 457 -6.33 22.06 -4.89
C VAL A 457 -4.83 21.77 -5.05
N VAL A 458 -4.05 22.75 -5.53
CA VAL A 458 -2.60 22.61 -5.66
C VAL A 458 -1.90 22.64 -4.30
N ALA A 459 -2.41 23.41 -3.32
CA ALA A 459 -1.87 23.40 -1.96
C ALA A 459 -2.01 22.01 -1.29
N PHE A 460 -3.13 21.32 -1.53
CA PHE A 460 -3.32 19.96 -1.03
C PHE A 460 -2.30 18.99 -1.63
N LEU A 461 -2.06 19.04 -2.94
CA LEU A 461 -1.00 18.27 -3.59
C LEU A 461 0.38 18.57 -2.97
N ILE A 462 0.70 19.83 -2.73
CA ILE A 462 1.97 20.23 -2.11
C ILE A 462 2.09 19.64 -0.71
N MET A 463 1.02 19.67 0.10
CA MET A 463 1.02 19.08 1.44
C MET A 463 1.28 17.57 1.41
N GLY A 464 0.68 16.83 0.47
CA GLY A 464 0.90 15.41 0.27
C GLY A 464 2.34 15.08 -0.12
N VAL A 465 2.86 15.75 -1.16
CA VAL A 465 4.25 15.57 -1.62
C VAL A 465 5.26 15.99 -0.53
N TRP A 466 4.95 17.01 0.27
CA TRP A 466 5.80 17.43 1.39
C TRP A 466 5.83 16.39 2.51
N ALA A 467 4.66 15.82 2.86
CA ALA A 467 4.57 14.75 3.84
C ALA A 467 5.31 13.48 3.38
N LEU A 468 5.22 13.14 2.08
CA LEU A 468 5.93 12.02 1.47
C LEU A 468 7.45 12.25 1.47
N GLY A 469 7.91 13.44 1.11
CA GLY A 469 9.33 13.79 1.16
C GLY A 469 9.91 13.72 2.56
N GLU A 470 9.18 14.22 3.57
CA GLU A 470 9.58 14.10 4.98
C GLU A 470 9.58 12.64 5.46
N ALA A 471 8.58 11.83 5.04
CA ALA A 471 8.50 10.42 5.36
C ALA A 471 9.69 9.64 4.75
N PHE A 472 10.11 10.01 3.56
CA PHE A 472 11.29 9.42 2.95
C PHE A 472 12.57 9.64 3.78
N TRP A 473 12.77 10.87 4.30
CA TRP A 473 13.88 11.17 5.21
C TRP A 473 13.80 10.36 6.50
N ASP A 474 12.60 10.20 7.05
CA ASP A 474 12.36 9.40 8.25
C ASP A 474 12.76 7.94 8.03
N VAL A 475 12.33 7.34 6.92
CA VAL A 475 12.64 5.94 6.59
C VAL A 475 14.13 5.76 6.37
N ARG A 476 14.78 6.66 5.62
CA ARG A 476 16.23 6.62 5.43
C ARG A 476 16.99 6.69 6.74
N ALA A 477 16.58 7.58 7.65
CA ALA A 477 17.19 7.68 8.98
C ALA A 477 17.00 6.40 9.81
N LEU A 478 15.83 5.74 9.74
CA LEU A 478 15.58 4.46 10.40
C LEU A 478 16.47 3.34 9.86
N PHE A 479 16.67 3.29 8.53
CA PHE A 479 17.56 2.31 7.89
C PHE A 479 19.04 2.55 8.22
N ASP A 480 19.40 3.79 8.57
CA ASP A 480 20.76 4.16 9.03
C ASP A 480 20.94 3.97 10.54
N GLY A 481 19.95 3.45 11.25
CA GLY A 481 19.98 3.19 12.69
C GLY A 481 19.60 4.38 13.58
N GLY A 482 18.99 5.41 12.97
CA GLY A 482 18.46 6.57 13.69
C GLY A 482 17.13 6.28 14.41
N LYS A 483 16.67 7.29 15.15
CA LYS A 483 15.37 7.26 15.84
C LYS A 483 14.48 8.35 15.33
N ILE A 484 13.19 8.04 15.14
CA ILE A 484 12.19 8.97 14.67
C ILE A 484 10.98 8.94 15.61
N PRO A 485 10.51 10.08 16.12
CA PRO A 485 9.32 10.14 16.96
C PRO A 485 8.08 9.75 16.13
N LEU A 486 7.15 9.02 16.76
CA LEU A 486 5.91 8.62 16.09
C LEU A 486 5.12 9.85 15.65
N VAL A 487 4.94 10.82 16.56
CA VAL A 487 4.32 12.11 16.29
C VAL A 487 5.41 13.18 16.23
N LYS A 488 5.55 13.84 15.10
CA LYS A 488 6.52 14.93 14.94
C LYS A 488 6.07 16.22 15.60
N THR A 489 7.06 17.01 15.97
CA THR A 489 6.92 18.40 16.40
C THR A 489 7.52 19.33 15.34
N ARG A 490 7.38 20.64 15.50
CA ARG A 490 8.02 21.61 14.60
C ARG A 490 9.55 21.48 14.59
N ASP A 491 10.14 21.17 15.73
CA ASP A 491 11.60 21.06 15.88
C ASP A 491 12.15 19.78 15.25
N SER A 492 11.33 18.72 15.19
CA SER A 492 11.69 17.44 14.57
C SER A 492 11.40 17.36 13.07
N TRP A 493 10.78 18.39 12.49
CA TRP A 493 10.54 18.46 11.06
C TRP A 493 11.79 18.94 10.31
N GLN A 494 12.24 18.19 9.31
CA GLN A 494 13.54 18.39 8.67
C GLN A 494 13.45 19.05 7.28
N LEU A 495 12.41 18.71 6.50
CA LEU A 495 12.29 19.11 5.11
C LEU A 495 11.57 20.46 4.99
N SER A 496 12.25 21.49 4.44
CA SER A 496 11.61 22.74 4.02
C SER A 496 10.98 22.60 2.62
N LEU A 497 10.03 23.46 2.28
CA LEU A 497 9.43 23.47 0.93
C LEU A 497 10.44 23.81 -0.17
N GLU A 498 11.45 24.66 0.12
CA GLU A 498 12.52 24.98 -0.80
C GLU A 498 13.37 23.74 -1.11
N ASN A 499 13.75 22.99 -0.06
CA ASN A 499 14.50 21.74 -0.21
C ASN A 499 13.70 20.65 -0.93
N LEU A 500 12.38 20.63 -0.76
CA LEU A 500 11.49 19.73 -1.51
C LEU A 500 11.56 20.00 -3.03
N LEU A 501 11.53 21.25 -3.45
CA LEU A 501 11.66 21.62 -4.86
C LEU A 501 13.07 21.32 -5.41
N ASP A 502 14.11 21.50 -4.58
CA ASP A 502 15.48 21.17 -4.94
C ASP A 502 15.71 19.65 -5.13
N LEU A 503 14.97 18.81 -4.40
CA LEU A 503 14.96 17.35 -4.63
C LEU A 503 14.54 17.01 -6.06
N GLY A 504 13.49 17.65 -6.58
CA GLY A 504 13.04 17.49 -7.97
C GLY A 504 14.11 17.91 -9.00
N LYS A 505 14.88 18.98 -8.72
CA LYS A 505 15.90 19.51 -9.63
C LYS A 505 17.18 18.67 -9.69
N LYS A 506 17.63 18.16 -8.55
CA LYS A 506 18.96 17.54 -8.44
C LYS A 506 18.94 16.03 -8.59
N GLY A 507 17.78 15.39 -8.44
CA GLY A 507 17.66 13.92 -8.44
C GLY A 507 18.55 13.21 -7.40
N ALA A 508 19.20 13.98 -6.52
CA ALA A 508 20.13 13.52 -5.53
C ALA A 508 19.76 14.02 -4.14
N LEU A 509 19.64 13.09 -3.22
CA LEU A 509 19.43 13.32 -1.80
C LEU A 509 20.77 13.69 -1.16
N SER A 510 21.12 14.96 -1.18
CA SER A 510 22.45 15.44 -0.73
C SER A 510 22.54 15.76 0.77
N GLN A 511 21.48 15.55 1.54
CA GLN A 511 21.49 15.75 3.00
C GLN A 511 21.26 14.41 3.72
N GLU A 512 22.09 14.12 4.71
CA GLU A 512 21.84 13.05 5.67
C GLU A 512 20.70 13.47 6.60
N GLY A 513 19.69 12.59 6.74
CA GLY A 513 18.63 12.78 7.71
C GLY A 513 19.24 12.86 9.11
N LYS A 514 18.90 13.89 9.89
CA LYS A 514 19.36 13.99 11.28
C LYS A 514 18.59 13.00 12.11
N ALA A 515 19.30 11.99 12.66
CA ALA A 515 18.74 11.14 13.70
C ALA A 515 18.43 11.98 14.95
N GLU A 516 17.26 11.77 15.52
CA GLU A 516 16.87 12.41 16.78
C GLU A 516 17.36 11.60 18.00
N SER A 517 17.52 12.29 19.13
CA SER A 517 17.89 11.64 20.39
C SER A 517 16.71 10.89 21.03
N SER A 518 15.48 11.22 20.65
CA SER A 518 14.24 10.65 21.17
C SER A 518 13.38 10.10 20.02
N GLY A 519 12.69 8.99 20.24
CA GLY A 519 11.83 8.37 19.25
C GLY A 519 12.02 6.87 19.16
N LEU A 520 11.35 6.25 18.21
CA LEU A 520 11.43 4.82 17.92
C LEU A 520 12.49 4.56 16.86
N ASP A 521 13.28 3.52 17.06
CA ASP A 521 14.21 2.98 16.08
C ASP A 521 13.51 2.01 15.12
N TYR A 522 14.26 1.38 14.23
CA TYR A 522 13.76 0.38 13.29
C TYR A 522 13.02 -0.76 14.00
N ARG A 523 13.58 -1.25 15.12
CA ARG A 523 12.94 -2.27 15.98
C ARG A 523 11.60 -1.79 16.53
N GLY A 524 11.52 -0.55 17.00
CA GLY A 524 10.29 0.04 17.53
C GLY A 524 9.18 0.14 16.48
N TYR A 525 9.52 0.52 15.25
CA TYR A 525 8.58 0.51 14.13
C TYR A 525 8.20 -0.90 13.68
N GLY A 526 9.14 -1.85 13.70
CA GLY A 526 8.87 -3.27 13.48
C GLY A 526 7.85 -3.83 14.48
N ARG A 527 7.98 -3.46 15.77
CA ARG A 527 7.00 -3.80 16.82
C ARG A 527 5.60 -3.31 16.49
N ILE A 528 5.47 -2.07 16.02
CA ILE A 528 4.19 -1.50 15.62
C ILE A 528 3.58 -2.32 14.47
N LEU A 529 4.37 -2.62 13.45
CA LEU A 529 3.88 -3.40 12.30
C LEU A 529 3.49 -4.82 12.70
N LEU A 530 4.29 -5.51 13.51
CA LEU A 530 3.93 -6.84 14.04
C LEU A 530 2.62 -6.79 14.83
N PHE A 531 2.44 -5.80 15.68
CA PHE A 531 1.21 -5.61 16.45
C PHE A 531 -0.03 -5.42 15.57
N LEU A 532 0.11 -4.70 14.45
CA LEU A 532 -0.98 -4.40 13.53
C LEU A 532 -1.35 -5.58 12.64
N THR A 533 -0.36 -6.36 12.20
CA THR A 533 -0.53 -7.42 11.18
C THR A 533 -0.70 -8.80 11.77
N HIS A 534 -0.66 -8.94 13.12
CA HIS A 534 -0.73 -10.24 13.76
C HIS A 534 -2.00 -11.02 13.42
N GLY A 535 -1.83 -12.28 13.02
CA GLY A 535 -2.89 -13.21 12.66
C GLY A 535 -2.31 -14.57 12.22
N SER A 536 -3.17 -15.51 11.86
CA SER A 536 -2.77 -16.88 11.50
C SER A 536 -1.69 -16.94 10.41
N GLY A 537 -1.70 -16.02 9.45
CA GLY A 537 -0.65 -15.93 8.44
C GLY A 537 0.73 -15.61 9.03
N THR A 538 0.79 -14.78 10.07
CA THR A 538 2.03 -14.47 10.81
C THR A 538 2.56 -15.70 11.55
N ASP A 539 1.67 -16.46 12.20
CA ASP A 539 2.05 -17.66 12.98
C ASP A 539 2.62 -18.75 12.07
N TYR A 540 2.02 -18.97 10.92
CA TYR A 540 2.55 -19.93 9.95
C TYR A 540 3.90 -19.51 9.38
N ARG A 541 4.12 -18.22 9.13
CA ARG A 541 5.45 -17.72 8.69
C ARG A 541 6.51 -17.85 9.78
N VAL A 542 6.13 -17.73 11.05
CA VAL A 542 7.02 -18.08 12.18
C VAL A 542 7.42 -19.56 12.11
N MET A 543 6.44 -20.46 11.90
CA MET A 543 6.72 -21.91 11.77
C MET A 543 7.57 -22.24 10.54
N ASP A 544 7.36 -21.54 9.41
CA ASP A 544 8.17 -21.70 8.20
C ASP A 544 9.66 -21.46 8.46
N LEU A 545 9.96 -20.35 9.16
CA LEU A 545 11.34 -20.01 9.50
C LEU A 545 11.94 -21.00 10.49
N ILE A 546 11.19 -21.40 11.53
CA ILE A 546 11.64 -22.42 12.47
C ILE A 546 11.97 -23.72 11.73
N GLN A 547 11.08 -24.16 10.83
CA GLN A 547 11.32 -25.35 10.02
C GLN A 547 12.53 -25.19 9.12
N SER A 548 12.67 -24.06 8.42
CA SER A 548 13.79 -23.79 7.54
C SER A 548 15.12 -23.72 8.30
N ASP A 549 15.15 -23.13 9.48
CA ASP A 549 16.33 -23.05 10.34
C ASP A 549 16.77 -24.43 10.86
N LEU A 550 15.83 -25.21 11.37
CA LEU A 550 16.13 -26.52 11.91
C LEU A 550 16.56 -27.52 10.81
N ARG A 551 16.03 -27.38 9.60
CA ARG A 551 16.45 -28.18 8.44
C ARG A 551 17.89 -27.96 8.02
N GLN A 552 18.51 -26.85 8.35
CA GLN A 552 19.95 -26.69 8.12
C GLN A 552 20.79 -27.73 8.84
N LYS A 553 20.29 -28.30 9.95
CA LYS A 553 20.97 -29.33 10.74
C LYS A 553 20.30 -30.69 10.64
N GLN A 554 19.00 -30.74 10.39
CA GLN A 554 18.16 -31.93 10.31
C GLN A 554 17.22 -31.79 9.10
N GLU A 555 17.67 -32.24 7.95
CA GLU A 555 17.01 -32.04 6.63
C GLU A 555 15.55 -32.54 6.60
N GLU A 556 15.25 -33.59 7.33
CA GLU A 556 13.91 -34.22 7.40
C GLU A 556 12.92 -33.54 8.36
N PHE A 557 13.37 -32.51 9.13
CA PHE A 557 12.54 -31.87 10.13
C PHE A 557 11.30 -31.22 9.53
N ARG A 558 10.13 -31.41 10.20
CA ARG A 558 8.85 -30.85 9.80
C ARG A 558 8.03 -30.41 10.99
N MET A 559 7.56 -29.15 10.97
CA MET A 559 6.71 -28.58 12.03
C MET A 559 5.37 -29.32 12.17
N ASP A 560 4.78 -29.78 11.08
CA ASP A 560 3.52 -30.56 11.09
C ASP A 560 3.68 -31.95 11.69
N ARG A 561 4.92 -32.38 11.94
CA ARG A 561 5.25 -33.63 12.66
C ARG A 561 5.77 -33.39 14.08
N CYS A 562 5.51 -32.24 14.63
CA CYS A 562 5.80 -31.93 16.04
C CYS A 562 4.48 -31.93 16.82
N ALA A 563 4.22 -33.02 17.56
CA ALA A 563 3.03 -33.15 18.38
C ALA A 563 3.14 -32.27 19.64
N HIS A 564 2.09 -31.49 19.91
CA HIS A 564 1.85 -30.79 21.15
C HIS A 564 1.10 -31.66 22.16
N GLN A 565 0.15 -32.45 21.68
CA GLN A 565 -0.68 -33.34 22.47
C GLN A 565 -0.76 -34.71 21.80
N VAL A 566 -0.68 -35.74 22.62
CA VAL A 566 -0.82 -37.15 22.19
C VAL A 566 -1.76 -37.87 23.16
N ASP A 567 -2.84 -38.41 22.63
CA ASP A 567 -3.78 -39.24 23.38
C ASP A 567 -3.64 -40.71 22.98
N MET A 568 -3.38 -41.53 23.97
CA MET A 568 -3.14 -42.96 23.80
C MET A 568 -4.19 -43.79 24.52
N LYS A 569 -4.63 -44.87 23.86
CA LYS A 569 -5.51 -45.88 24.42
C LYS A 569 -4.79 -47.21 24.43
N ALA A 570 -4.76 -47.86 25.59
CA ALA A 570 -4.19 -49.20 25.73
C ALA A 570 -5.25 -50.20 26.18
N GLY A 571 -5.39 -51.26 25.44
CA GLY A 571 -6.16 -52.46 25.81
C GLY A 571 -5.30 -53.45 26.59
N ILE A 572 -5.63 -53.66 27.83
CA ILE A 572 -4.89 -54.52 28.77
C ILE A 572 -5.75 -55.72 29.14
N CYS A 573 -5.19 -56.91 29.02
CA CYS A 573 -5.85 -58.16 29.44
C CYS A 573 -5.32 -58.60 30.79
N GLY A 574 -6.18 -58.65 31.79
CA GLY A 574 -5.89 -59.21 33.11
C GLY A 574 -6.31 -60.68 33.19
N LYS A 575 -5.44 -61.50 33.78
CA LYS A 575 -5.76 -62.90 34.02
C LYS A 575 -6.37 -63.07 35.41
N HIS A 576 -7.53 -63.74 35.48
CA HIS A 576 -8.16 -64.03 36.74
C HIS A 576 -7.37 -65.18 37.44
N VAL A 577 -6.48 -64.82 38.38
CA VAL A 577 -5.60 -65.78 39.07
C VAL A 577 -6.38 -66.88 39.76
N PHE A 578 -7.56 -66.61 40.32
CA PHE A 578 -8.40 -67.59 40.96
C PHE A 578 -9.18 -68.50 40.01
N PHE A 579 -9.42 -68.07 38.80
CA PHE A 579 -10.12 -68.86 37.80
C PHE A 579 -9.19 -69.70 36.87
N SER A 580 -7.89 -69.54 37.00
CA SER A 580 -6.87 -70.31 36.28
C SER A 580 -6.50 -71.64 36.96
N LEU A 581 -6.99 -71.87 38.18
CA LEU A 581 -6.79 -73.13 38.87
C LEU A 581 -7.41 -74.30 38.09
N GLY A 582 -6.67 -75.38 37.90
CA GLY A 582 -7.05 -76.50 37.04
C GLY A 582 -8.42 -77.16 37.32
N LEU A 583 -8.97 -77.01 38.53
CA LEU A 583 -10.31 -77.42 38.91
C LEU A 583 -11.42 -76.65 38.17
N TRP A 584 -11.27 -75.34 37.92
CA TRP A 584 -12.24 -74.51 37.20
C TRP A 584 -12.23 -74.75 35.70
N LYS A 585 -11.05 -75.04 35.11
CA LYS A 585 -10.95 -75.41 33.70
C LYS A 585 -11.68 -76.71 33.37
N SER A 586 -11.78 -77.64 34.33
CA SER A 586 -12.50 -78.94 34.14
C SER A 586 -14.02 -78.78 34.26
N PHE A 587 -14.53 -77.70 34.91
CA PHE A 587 -15.97 -77.49 35.08
C PHE A 587 -16.61 -76.53 34.06
N PHE A 588 -15.85 -75.61 33.52
CA PHE A 588 -16.40 -74.54 32.67
C PHE A 588 -15.81 -74.49 31.26
N GLY A 589 -14.97 -75.45 30.90
CA GLY A 589 -14.34 -75.47 29.58
C GLY A 589 -13.18 -74.49 29.42
N SER A 590 -12.41 -74.63 28.32
CA SER A 590 -11.21 -73.78 28.04
C SER A 590 -11.54 -72.40 27.46
N GLY A 591 -12.55 -71.75 27.98
CA GLY A 591 -12.83 -70.37 27.62
C GLY A 591 -11.71 -69.40 28.17
N ASP A 592 -11.32 -68.47 27.41
CA ASP A 592 -10.37 -67.43 27.80
C ASP A 592 -10.91 -66.66 29.05
N THR A 593 -10.25 -66.93 30.20
CA THR A 593 -10.70 -66.36 31.51
C THR A 593 -10.12 -64.99 31.80
N GLY A 594 -9.65 -64.31 30.79
CA GLY A 594 -9.17 -62.95 30.88
C GLY A 594 -10.32 -61.93 30.79
N TYR A 595 -10.14 -60.80 31.36
CA TYR A 595 -10.98 -59.63 31.16
C TYR A 595 -10.14 -58.52 30.48
N GLU A 596 -10.75 -57.83 29.54
CA GLU A 596 -10.12 -56.71 28.84
C GLU A 596 -10.57 -55.39 29.49
N LEU A 597 -9.59 -54.50 29.68
CA LEU A 597 -9.79 -53.16 30.18
C LEU A 597 -9.13 -52.20 29.23
N ASP A 598 -9.86 -51.21 28.84
CA ASP A 598 -9.36 -50.11 28.05
C ASP A 598 -9.02 -48.92 28.97
N PHE A 599 -7.82 -48.39 28.83
CA PHE A 599 -7.36 -47.21 29.54
C PHE A 599 -6.96 -46.13 28.52
N GLU A 600 -7.38 -44.93 28.77
CA GLU A 600 -7.02 -43.75 27.98
C GLU A 600 -6.16 -42.83 28.81
N VAL A 601 -5.17 -42.20 28.18
CA VAL A 601 -4.29 -41.22 28.78
C VAL A 601 -3.98 -40.13 27.77
N SER A 602 -3.92 -38.88 28.24
CA SER A 602 -3.54 -37.71 27.45
C SER A 602 -2.24 -37.14 27.99
N GLY A 603 -1.31 -36.85 27.08
CA GLY A 603 -0.09 -36.10 27.38
C GLY A 603 -0.04 -34.82 26.54
N SER A 604 0.23 -33.66 27.17
CA SER A 604 0.39 -32.39 26.49
C SER A 604 1.49 -31.56 27.15
N TYR A 605 2.07 -30.62 26.40
CA TYR A 605 3.11 -29.73 26.91
C TYR A 605 2.58 -28.50 27.67
N LEU A 606 1.28 -28.33 27.79
CA LEU A 606 0.62 -27.20 28.52
C LEU A 606 -0.58 -27.70 29.29
#